data_3697c5fc7453f071f0648a21ad190315
#
_entry.id   3697c5fc7453f071f0648a21ad190315
#
_cell.length_a   1.000
_cell.length_b   1.000
_cell.length_c   1.000
_cell.angle_alpha   90.00
_cell.angle_beta   90.00
_cell.angle_gamma   90.00
#
_symmetry.space_group_name_H-M   'P 1'
#
loop_
_entity.id
_entity.type
_entity.pdbx_description
1 polymer ?
#
loop_
_entity_poly.entity_id
_entity_poly.type
_entity_poly.pdbx_seq_one_letter_code
_entity_poly.pdbx_strand_id
1 'polypeptide(L)'
;MQRYILAIILLFTVMPMRSVTKRALLIGISDYPVYKKVADASWGNIHGANDVLLVRNTLRTQGFVVTSLLNSNATAANIRKAFQKLLSEARIGDVVYLHFSCHGQPFEDMDGDEEDGWDEAIVPYDAMMTYKRGVYDGSNHIIDDELHTYFDNLRKTVGKSGFVCVVIDACHAGNSYMGNEEEEDENFCRGTKKGFSPNAKDFHPRINAKGHFVIPKKQGFADIIIMEACRSYQSNYEIKKENTYYGPLSYYTNKVLLVQPMNWGLGWVKDVGKYMADNLTRQNMVYETSLE
;
A
#
# COMPACT_ATOMS: atom_id res chain seq x y z
N MET A 1 -31.15 66.08 25.18
CA MET A 1 -30.80 65.15 24.08
C MET A 1 -29.77 64.13 24.62
N GLN A 2 -30.21 62.97 24.96
CA GLN A 2 -29.39 61.92 25.55
C GLN A 2 -28.85 61.01 24.40
N ARG A 3 -27.53 61.04 24.18
CA ARG A 3 -26.88 60.19 23.14
C ARG A 3 -26.58 58.81 23.71
N TYR A 4 -27.26 57.76 23.23
CA TYR A 4 -26.93 56.36 23.51
C TYR A 4 -25.77 55.93 22.63
N ILE A 5 -24.64 55.60 23.24
CA ILE A 5 -23.50 54.96 22.56
C ILE A 5 -23.76 53.44 22.56
N LEU A 6 -24.04 52.88 21.38
CA LEU A 6 -24.19 51.46 21.20
C LEU A 6 -22.79 50.82 21.07
N ALA A 7 -22.33 50.14 22.13
CA ALA A 7 -21.07 49.42 22.09
C ALA A 7 -21.32 48.04 21.42
N ILE A 8 -20.81 47.86 20.17
CA ILE A 8 -20.82 46.60 19.49
C ILE A 8 -19.65 45.76 20.04
N ILE A 9 -19.96 44.76 20.89
CA ILE A 9 -18.97 43.76 21.35
C ILE A 9 -18.79 42.73 20.23
N LEU A 10 -17.69 42.81 19.48
CA LEU A 10 -17.27 41.78 18.55
C LEU A 10 -16.74 40.59 19.34
N LEU A 11 -17.57 39.55 19.48
CA LEU A 11 -17.12 38.27 20.00
C LEU A 11 -16.25 37.59 18.92
N PHE A 12 -14.94 37.70 19.05
CA PHE A 12 -14.02 36.81 18.32
C PHE A 12 -14.10 35.41 18.93
N THR A 13 -14.84 34.53 18.28
CA THR A 13 -14.74 33.09 18.57
C THR A 13 -13.38 32.59 18.11
N VAL A 14 -12.43 32.49 19.03
CA VAL A 14 -11.16 31.78 18.79
C VAL A 14 -11.52 30.32 18.60
N MET A 15 -11.67 29.89 17.34
CA MET A 15 -11.72 28.45 17.05
C MET A 15 -10.38 27.84 17.46
N PRO A 16 -10.36 26.81 18.31
CA PRO A 16 -9.11 26.15 18.65
C PRO A 16 -8.47 25.62 17.37
N MET A 17 -7.28 26.11 17.04
CA MET A 17 -6.47 25.54 15.96
C MET A 17 -6.18 24.08 16.33
N ARG A 18 -6.87 23.17 15.65
CA ARG A 18 -6.66 21.73 15.86
C ARG A 18 -5.31 21.37 15.25
N SER A 19 -4.45 20.74 16.03
CA SER A 19 -3.17 20.22 15.51
C SER A 19 -3.43 19.12 14.50
N VAL A 20 -2.73 19.17 13.38
CA VAL A 20 -2.68 18.10 12.37
C VAL A 20 -2.21 16.81 13.03
N THR A 21 -2.97 15.74 12.90
CA THR A 21 -2.57 14.41 13.37
C THR A 21 -1.99 13.62 12.19
N LYS A 22 -0.84 13.01 12.42
CA LYS A 22 -0.24 12.07 11.49
C LYS A 22 -0.61 10.65 11.91
N ARG A 23 -1.27 9.89 11.04
CA ARG A 23 -1.75 8.53 11.30
C ARG A 23 -1.13 7.56 10.33
N ALA A 24 -0.73 6.38 10.82
CA ALA A 24 -0.22 5.33 9.96
C ALA A 24 -0.92 4.00 10.25
N LEU A 25 -1.27 3.27 9.17
CA LEU A 25 -1.72 1.89 9.22
C LEU A 25 -0.71 1.05 8.42
N LEU A 26 -0.06 0.11 9.09
CA LEU A 26 0.99 -0.72 8.52
C LEU A 26 0.58 -2.19 8.59
N ILE A 27 0.59 -2.86 7.45
CA ILE A 27 0.30 -4.28 7.29
C ILE A 27 1.58 -4.99 6.84
N GLY A 28 2.02 -6.01 7.60
CA GLY A 28 3.22 -6.79 7.27
C GLY A 28 3.04 -8.26 7.56
N ILE A 29 3.25 -9.10 6.57
CA ILE A 29 3.07 -10.54 6.70
C ILE A 29 4.34 -11.26 6.28
N SER A 30 4.90 -12.02 7.21
CA SER A 30 6.07 -12.88 6.96
C SER A 30 5.68 -14.36 6.94
N ASP A 31 4.88 -14.76 7.91
CA ASP A 31 4.50 -16.16 8.10
C ASP A 31 3.08 -16.36 7.60
N TYR A 32 2.93 -17.18 6.57
CA TYR A 32 1.64 -17.56 6.01
C TYR A 32 1.20 -18.94 6.47
N PRO A 33 -0.10 -19.22 6.58
CA PRO A 33 -0.60 -20.52 7.01
C PRO A 33 -0.39 -21.58 5.91
N VAL A 34 -0.15 -22.83 6.33
CA VAL A 34 -0.04 -23.96 5.43
C VAL A 34 -1.39 -24.67 5.29
N TYR A 35 -1.95 -24.68 4.09
CA TYR A 35 -3.24 -25.31 3.76
C TYR A 35 -3.05 -26.74 3.23
N LYS A 36 -2.80 -27.70 4.14
CA LYS A 36 -2.48 -29.12 3.78
C LYS A 36 -3.59 -29.85 3.01
N LYS A 37 -4.83 -29.38 3.08
CA LYS A 37 -6.00 -30.05 2.46
C LYS A 37 -6.32 -29.54 1.06
N VAL A 38 -5.70 -28.47 0.61
CA VAL A 38 -5.92 -27.87 -0.70
C VAL A 38 -4.57 -27.75 -1.38
N ALA A 39 -4.41 -28.42 -2.52
CA ALA A 39 -3.17 -28.36 -3.29
C ALA A 39 -2.92 -26.90 -3.76
N ASP A 40 -1.66 -26.50 -3.76
CA ASP A 40 -1.19 -25.19 -4.24
C ASP A 40 -1.93 -23.98 -3.64
N ALA A 41 -2.46 -24.12 -2.41
CA ALA A 41 -3.19 -23.05 -1.74
C ALA A 41 -2.34 -22.23 -0.77
N SER A 42 -1.16 -22.72 -0.42
CA SER A 42 -0.29 -22.10 0.57
C SER A 42 0.67 -21.12 -0.07
N TRP A 43 0.86 -19.99 0.59
CA TRP A 43 1.91 -19.02 0.24
C TRP A 43 3.23 -19.39 0.89
N GLY A 44 4.33 -19.07 0.22
CA GLY A 44 5.66 -19.12 0.82
C GLY A 44 5.82 -18.00 1.86
N ASN A 45 6.70 -18.24 2.84
CA ASN A 45 7.04 -17.19 3.80
C ASN A 45 7.95 -16.15 3.15
N ILE A 46 7.78 -14.89 3.58
CA ILE A 46 8.54 -13.70 3.18
C ILE A 46 8.90 -12.89 4.43
N HIS A 47 9.37 -11.65 4.28
CA HIS A 47 9.82 -10.87 5.44
C HIS A 47 9.06 -9.55 5.64
N GLY A 48 7.78 -9.47 5.25
CA GLY A 48 6.98 -8.25 5.32
C GLY A 48 6.79 -7.69 6.73
N ALA A 49 6.81 -8.54 7.76
CA ALA A 49 6.76 -8.07 9.13
C ALA A 49 8.02 -7.25 9.52
N ASN A 50 9.20 -7.58 8.97
CA ASN A 50 10.44 -6.84 9.20
C ASN A 50 10.33 -5.42 8.66
N ASP A 51 9.73 -5.25 7.47
CA ASP A 51 9.52 -3.95 6.84
C ASP A 51 8.66 -3.04 7.71
N VAL A 52 7.56 -3.60 8.22
CA VAL A 52 6.67 -2.85 9.11
C VAL A 52 7.38 -2.44 10.38
N LEU A 53 8.20 -3.31 10.97
CA LEU A 53 8.99 -2.97 12.16
C LEU A 53 10.00 -1.85 11.88
N LEU A 54 10.65 -1.89 10.71
CA LEU A 54 11.60 -0.88 10.26
C LEU A 54 10.92 0.48 10.07
N VAL A 55 9.90 0.55 9.24
CA VAL A 55 9.18 1.78 8.87
C VAL A 55 8.44 2.37 10.08
N ARG A 56 7.84 1.54 10.94
CA ARG A 56 7.15 1.96 12.15
C ARG A 56 8.00 2.84 13.04
N ASN A 57 9.26 2.45 13.26
CA ASN A 57 10.16 3.20 14.13
C ASN A 57 10.42 4.60 13.57
N THR A 58 10.72 4.70 12.28
CA THR A 58 10.95 5.98 11.60
C THR A 58 9.70 6.87 11.60
N LEU A 59 8.53 6.32 11.31
CA LEU A 59 7.29 7.09 11.34
C LEU A 59 6.96 7.64 12.73
N ARG A 60 7.22 6.87 13.79
CA ARG A 60 7.04 7.33 15.17
C ARG A 60 7.95 8.52 15.50
N THR A 61 9.21 8.53 15.06
CA THR A 61 10.10 9.69 15.24
C THR A 61 9.61 10.92 14.48
N GLN A 62 8.83 10.73 13.41
CA GLN A 62 8.19 11.81 12.66
C GLN A 62 6.81 12.21 13.22
N GLY A 63 6.40 11.69 14.38
CA GLY A 63 5.17 12.04 15.07
C GLY A 63 3.91 11.33 14.58
N PHE A 64 4.03 10.20 13.89
CA PHE A 64 2.88 9.39 13.51
C PHE A 64 2.34 8.57 14.68
N VAL A 65 1.02 8.55 14.81
CA VAL A 65 0.28 7.54 15.58
C VAL A 65 0.16 6.30 14.72
N VAL A 66 0.83 5.21 15.10
CA VAL A 66 0.99 4.03 14.25
C VAL A 66 0.17 2.86 14.78
N THR A 67 -0.69 2.33 13.91
CA THR A 67 -1.36 1.02 14.06
C THR A 67 -0.66 0.03 13.14
N SER A 68 -0.33 -1.17 13.64
CA SER A 68 0.31 -2.23 12.85
C SER A 68 -0.45 -3.55 12.99
N LEU A 69 -0.64 -4.24 11.87
CA LEU A 69 -1.13 -5.62 11.81
C LEU A 69 -0.01 -6.50 11.24
N LEU A 70 0.39 -7.50 12.01
CA LEU A 70 1.51 -8.38 11.64
C LEU A 70 1.05 -9.85 11.60
N ASN A 71 1.49 -10.59 10.59
CA ASN A 71 1.28 -12.04 10.42
C ASN A 71 -0.20 -12.43 10.68
N SER A 72 -0.48 -13.35 11.57
CA SER A 72 -1.82 -13.84 11.87
C SER A 72 -2.84 -12.77 12.31
N ASN A 73 -2.40 -11.59 12.69
CA ASN A 73 -3.28 -10.45 12.95
C ASN A 73 -3.66 -9.69 11.67
N ALA A 74 -2.98 -9.92 10.56
CA ALA A 74 -3.24 -9.27 9.28
C ALA A 74 -4.20 -10.10 8.40
N THR A 75 -5.29 -10.60 8.97
CA THR A 75 -6.39 -11.23 8.23
C THR A 75 -7.18 -10.19 7.45
N ALA A 76 -7.85 -10.59 6.37
CA ALA A 76 -8.70 -9.69 5.59
C ALA A 76 -9.73 -8.94 6.46
N ALA A 77 -10.39 -9.66 7.37
CA ALA A 77 -11.36 -9.07 8.29
C ALA A 77 -10.73 -8.01 9.20
N ASN A 78 -9.53 -8.27 9.74
CA ASN A 78 -8.83 -7.33 10.62
C ASN A 78 -8.31 -6.11 9.84
N ILE A 79 -7.84 -6.29 8.60
CA ILE A 79 -7.41 -5.18 7.73
C ILE A 79 -8.61 -4.27 7.44
N ARG A 80 -9.75 -4.83 6.99
CA ARG A 80 -11.00 -4.08 6.77
C ARG A 80 -11.47 -3.32 8.01
N LYS A 81 -11.40 -3.96 9.18
CA LYS A 81 -11.72 -3.31 10.47
C LYS A 81 -10.75 -2.17 10.80
N ALA A 82 -9.46 -2.34 10.51
CA ALA A 82 -8.46 -1.30 10.74
C ALA A 82 -8.68 -0.09 9.84
N PHE A 83 -9.05 -0.27 8.57
CA PHE A 83 -9.47 0.81 7.69
C PHE A 83 -10.72 1.55 8.22
N GLN A 84 -11.75 0.82 8.62
CA GLN A 84 -12.95 1.44 9.21
C GLN A 84 -12.62 2.27 10.45
N LYS A 85 -11.75 1.75 11.33
CA LYS A 85 -11.27 2.49 12.50
C LYS A 85 -10.51 3.75 12.08
N LEU A 86 -9.55 3.62 11.15
CA LEU A 86 -8.77 4.76 10.65
C LEU A 86 -9.68 5.85 10.07
N LEU A 87 -10.67 5.48 9.26
CA LEU A 87 -11.67 6.40 8.71
C LEU A 87 -12.48 7.09 9.82
N SER A 88 -12.88 6.37 10.86
CA SER A 88 -13.64 6.95 11.98
C SER A 88 -12.83 7.94 12.82
N GLU A 89 -11.51 7.77 12.87
CA GLU A 89 -10.58 8.59 13.64
C GLU A 89 -10.00 9.76 12.83
N ALA A 90 -9.90 9.63 11.51
CA ALA A 90 -9.35 10.65 10.62
C ALA A 90 -10.18 11.93 10.63
N ARG A 91 -9.53 13.09 10.46
CA ARG A 91 -10.14 14.40 10.49
C ARG A 91 -9.54 15.29 9.40
N ILE A 92 -10.26 16.35 9.04
CA ILE A 92 -9.79 17.36 8.08
C ILE A 92 -8.40 17.86 8.47
N GLY A 93 -7.47 17.83 7.52
CA GLY A 93 -6.09 18.26 7.67
C GLY A 93 -5.14 17.15 8.15
N ASP A 94 -5.63 15.97 8.53
CA ASP A 94 -4.76 14.87 8.96
C ASP A 94 -3.89 14.37 7.78
N VAL A 95 -2.72 13.82 8.14
CA VAL A 95 -1.83 13.11 7.22
C VAL A 95 -1.97 11.62 7.47
N VAL A 96 -2.26 10.85 6.43
CA VAL A 96 -2.42 9.39 6.50
C VAL A 96 -1.30 8.71 5.72
N TYR A 97 -0.67 7.72 6.34
CA TYR A 97 0.31 6.84 5.72
C TYR A 97 -0.18 5.39 5.80
N LEU A 98 -0.27 4.75 4.67
CA LEU A 98 -0.65 3.35 4.53
C LEU A 98 0.55 2.56 4.01
N HIS A 99 0.78 1.37 4.56
CA HIS A 99 1.89 0.52 4.14
C HIS A 99 1.45 -0.95 4.10
N PHE A 100 1.67 -1.57 2.95
CA PHE A 100 1.40 -2.98 2.73
C PHE A 100 2.72 -3.65 2.35
N SER A 101 3.11 -4.63 3.14
CA SER A 101 4.27 -5.48 2.88
C SER A 101 3.86 -6.94 3.03
N CYS A 102 3.46 -7.53 1.91
CA CYS A 102 2.83 -8.84 1.84
C CYS A 102 2.99 -9.44 0.44
N HIS A 103 2.44 -10.62 0.20
CA HIS A 103 2.26 -11.10 -1.17
C HIS A 103 1.21 -10.27 -1.92
N GLY A 104 1.35 -10.23 -3.24
CA GLY A 104 0.33 -9.79 -4.17
C GLY A 104 -0.03 -10.92 -5.14
N GLN A 105 -1.20 -10.82 -5.77
CA GLN A 105 -1.67 -11.79 -6.74
C GLN A 105 -2.57 -11.12 -7.78
N PRO A 106 -2.43 -11.44 -9.09
CA PRO A 106 -3.48 -11.09 -10.05
C PRO A 106 -4.78 -11.78 -9.68
N PHE A 107 -5.86 -11.07 -9.67
CA PHE A 107 -7.19 -11.57 -9.38
C PHE A 107 -8.07 -11.40 -10.62
N GLU A 108 -8.84 -12.42 -11.02
CA GLU A 108 -9.69 -12.31 -12.20
C GLU A 108 -10.72 -11.19 -12.00
N ASP A 109 -10.70 -10.21 -12.90
CA ASP A 109 -11.68 -9.14 -12.95
C ASP A 109 -13.09 -9.73 -13.17
N MET A 110 -13.97 -9.51 -12.21
CA MET A 110 -15.32 -10.07 -12.18
C MET A 110 -16.40 -9.06 -12.58
N ASP A 111 -16.09 -7.78 -12.65
CA ASP A 111 -17.04 -6.71 -13.00
C ASP A 111 -16.77 -6.07 -14.37
N GLY A 112 -15.59 -6.32 -14.95
CA GLY A 112 -15.27 -6.04 -16.35
C GLY A 112 -14.78 -4.63 -16.60
N ASP A 113 -14.19 -3.97 -15.60
CA ASP A 113 -13.66 -2.61 -15.74
C ASP A 113 -12.16 -2.58 -16.10
N GLU A 114 -11.43 -3.73 -15.95
CA GLU A 114 -10.03 -3.85 -16.35
C GLU A 114 -9.85 -4.33 -17.80
N GLU A 115 -9.07 -3.56 -18.59
CA GLU A 115 -8.85 -3.84 -20.03
C GLU A 115 -8.19 -5.19 -20.30
N ASP A 116 -7.38 -5.71 -19.38
CA ASP A 116 -6.72 -7.02 -19.51
C ASP A 116 -7.51 -8.13 -18.79
N GLY A 117 -8.53 -7.76 -18.03
CA GLY A 117 -9.43 -8.65 -17.31
C GLY A 117 -8.81 -9.20 -16.02
N TRP A 118 -7.94 -8.43 -15.36
CA TRP A 118 -7.30 -8.80 -14.11
C TRP A 118 -7.15 -7.61 -13.18
N ASP A 119 -7.70 -7.74 -11.98
CA ASP A 119 -7.44 -6.87 -10.85
C ASP A 119 -6.09 -7.22 -10.20
N GLU A 120 -5.59 -6.32 -9.41
CA GLU A 120 -4.42 -6.50 -8.57
C GLU A 120 -4.86 -6.63 -7.11
N ALA A 121 -4.45 -7.73 -6.45
CA ALA A 121 -4.85 -8.00 -5.08
C ALA A 121 -3.67 -8.05 -4.13
N ILE A 122 -3.77 -7.42 -2.97
CA ILE A 122 -2.93 -7.76 -1.83
C ILE A 122 -3.45 -9.06 -1.18
N VAL A 123 -2.53 -9.83 -0.61
CA VAL A 123 -2.81 -11.15 -0.03
C VAL A 123 -2.75 -11.08 1.50
N PRO A 124 -3.89 -10.99 2.21
CA PRO A 124 -3.95 -11.11 3.66
C PRO A 124 -3.50 -12.49 4.17
N TYR A 125 -3.22 -12.57 5.48
CA TYR A 125 -2.74 -13.78 6.12
C TYR A 125 -3.62 -15.01 5.85
N ASP A 126 -4.93 -14.84 5.78
CA ASP A 126 -5.93 -15.90 5.62
C ASP A 126 -6.43 -16.09 4.19
N ALA A 127 -5.76 -15.49 3.19
CA ALA A 127 -6.06 -15.71 1.78
C ALA A 127 -5.33 -16.96 1.26
N MET A 128 -6.03 -17.80 0.49
CA MET A 128 -5.43 -18.95 -0.20
C MET A 128 -5.02 -18.55 -1.62
N MET A 129 -3.91 -19.11 -2.11
CA MET A 129 -3.40 -18.83 -3.45
C MET A 129 -4.33 -19.31 -4.57
N THR A 130 -5.18 -20.30 -4.32
CA THR A 130 -5.93 -20.99 -5.36
C THR A 130 -7.42 -21.04 -5.02
N TYR A 131 -8.26 -20.74 -6.02
CA TYR A 131 -9.70 -20.97 -5.95
C TYR A 131 -9.99 -22.47 -5.70
N LYS A 132 -10.91 -22.74 -4.80
CA LYS A 132 -11.42 -24.10 -4.55
C LYS A 132 -12.90 -24.05 -4.24
N ARG A 133 -13.71 -24.55 -5.19
CA ARG A 133 -15.17 -24.57 -5.07
C ARG A 133 -15.63 -25.18 -3.74
N GLY A 134 -16.46 -24.44 -3.00
CA GLY A 134 -17.00 -24.85 -1.70
C GLY A 134 -16.00 -24.80 -0.53
N VAL A 135 -14.77 -24.30 -0.74
CA VAL A 135 -13.74 -24.13 0.29
C VAL A 135 -13.25 -22.69 0.36
N TYR A 136 -12.86 -22.10 -0.78
CA TYR A 136 -12.34 -20.75 -0.86
C TYR A 136 -12.66 -20.11 -2.21
N ASP A 137 -13.31 -18.97 -2.16
CA ASP A 137 -13.82 -18.22 -3.32
C ASP A 137 -13.07 -16.93 -3.63
N GLY A 138 -12.02 -16.60 -2.85
CA GLY A 138 -11.26 -15.37 -3.01
C GLY A 138 -11.66 -14.23 -2.05
N SER A 139 -12.69 -14.41 -1.24
CA SER A 139 -13.25 -13.35 -0.37
C SER A 139 -12.28 -12.74 0.64
N ASN A 140 -11.14 -13.40 0.90
CA ASN A 140 -10.08 -12.87 1.76
C ASN A 140 -8.97 -12.13 0.97
N HIS A 141 -9.01 -12.08 -0.35
CA HIS A 141 -8.19 -11.13 -1.08
C HIS A 141 -8.75 -9.71 -0.92
N ILE A 142 -7.91 -8.71 -1.01
CA ILE A 142 -8.32 -7.30 -1.05
C ILE A 142 -7.82 -6.76 -2.38
N ILE A 143 -8.74 -6.66 -3.35
CA ILE A 143 -8.46 -6.17 -4.69
C ILE A 143 -8.26 -4.65 -4.68
N ASP A 144 -7.65 -4.14 -5.71
CA ASP A 144 -7.33 -2.72 -5.87
C ASP A 144 -8.57 -1.83 -5.86
N ASP A 145 -9.69 -2.26 -6.40
CA ASP A 145 -10.99 -1.57 -6.31
C ASP A 145 -11.43 -1.32 -4.86
N GLU A 146 -11.31 -2.35 -4.02
CA GLU A 146 -11.60 -2.19 -2.59
C GLU A 146 -10.60 -1.22 -1.95
N LEU A 147 -9.31 -1.31 -2.29
CA LEU A 147 -8.27 -0.40 -1.80
C LEU A 147 -8.52 1.04 -2.27
N HIS A 148 -8.83 1.26 -3.55
CA HIS A 148 -9.15 2.57 -4.10
C HIS A 148 -10.37 3.20 -3.41
N THR A 149 -11.38 2.40 -3.08
CA THR A 149 -12.53 2.85 -2.28
C THR A 149 -12.10 3.35 -0.89
N TYR A 150 -11.20 2.63 -0.20
CA TYR A 150 -10.64 3.10 1.08
C TYR A 150 -9.79 4.37 0.91
N PHE A 151 -8.96 4.44 -0.10
CA PHE A 151 -8.10 5.60 -0.36
C PHE A 151 -8.94 6.84 -0.64
N ASP A 152 -9.95 6.75 -1.48
CA ASP A 152 -10.84 7.86 -1.79
C ASP A 152 -11.67 8.32 -0.57
N ASN A 153 -12.15 7.38 0.24
CA ASN A 153 -12.83 7.72 1.49
C ASN A 153 -11.90 8.44 2.47
N LEU A 154 -10.64 8.03 2.59
CA LEU A 154 -9.64 8.71 3.42
C LEU A 154 -9.34 10.11 2.86
N ARG A 155 -9.07 10.24 1.55
CA ARG A 155 -8.84 11.52 0.87
C ARG A 155 -10.00 12.51 1.10
N LYS A 156 -11.24 12.03 0.98
CA LYS A 156 -12.45 12.81 1.24
C LYS A 156 -12.54 13.23 2.71
N THR A 157 -12.24 12.32 3.64
CA THR A 157 -12.34 12.56 5.09
C THR A 157 -11.30 13.58 5.56
N VAL A 158 -10.05 13.46 5.11
CA VAL A 158 -8.99 14.40 5.52
C VAL A 158 -9.03 15.71 4.70
N GLY A 159 -9.74 15.71 3.58
CA GLY A 159 -10.04 16.91 2.77
C GLY A 159 -8.80 17.55 2.15
N LYS A 160 -9.01 18.61 1.38
CA LYS A 160 -7.96 19.29 0.59
C LYS A 160 -6.72 19.79 1.36
N SER A 161 -6.82 19.91 2.68
CA SER A 161 -5.71 20.31 3.56
C SER A 161 -5.02 19.10 4.20
N GLY A 162 -5.51 17.89 3.95
CA GLY A 162 -4.89 16.65 4.36
C GLY A 162 -3.99 16.05 3.26
N PHE A 163 -3.42 14.91 3.56
CA PHE A 163 -2.56 14.19 2.62
C PHE A 163 -2.63 12.68 2.86
N VAL A 164 -2.63 11.89 1.79
CA VAL A 164 -2.61 10.43 1.84
C VAL A 164 -1.37 9.92 1.11
N CYS A 165 -0.61 9.06 1.77
CA CYS A 165 0.54 8.37 1.19
C CYS A 165 0.34 6.87 1.33
N VAL A 166 0.51 6.13 0.26
CA VAL A 166 0.36 4.67 0.20
C VAL A 166 1.66 4.07 -0.31
N VAL A 167 2.10 3.00 0.33
CA VAL A 167 3.28 2.21 -0.07
C VAL A 167 2.84 0.75 -0.16
N ILE A 168 2.97 0.15 -1.35
CA ILE A 168 2.62 -1.23 -1.64
C ILE A 168 3.89 -1.99 -2.03
N ASP A 169 4.48 -2.68 -1.05
CA ASP A 169 5.63 -3.55 -1.27
C ASP A 169 5.15 -5.00 -1.43
N ALA A 170 4.44 -5.21 -2.53
CA ALA A 170 3.90 -6.47 -3.00
C ALA A 170 4.16 -6.61 -4.49
N CYS A 171 3.84 -7.76 -5.07
CA CYS A 171 3.97 -8.02 -6.50
C CYS A 171 2.71 -8.71 -7.02
N HIS A 172 2.09 -8.12 -8.01
CA HIS A 172 0.89 -8.68 -8.65
C HIS A 172 1.23 -9.60 -9.82
N ALA A 173 2.45 -9.51 -10.37
CA ALA A 173 2.91 -10.40 -11.42
C ALA A 173 4.29 -10.99 -11.07
N GLY A 174 4.31 -12.19 -10.57
CA GLY A 174 5.56 -12.93 -10.45
C GLY A 174 5.98 -13.48 -11.83
N ASN A 175 6.56 -12.69 -12.71
CA ASN A 175 7.10 -13.23 -13.95
C ASN A 175 8.60 -12.98 -14.08
N SER A 176 9.36 -14.05 -14.13
CA SER A 176 10.70 -14.07 -14.70
C SER A 176 10.60 -13.94 -16.23
N TYR A 177 10.35 -12.73 -16.73
CA TYR A 177 10.54 -12.51 -18.14
C TYR A 177 11.97 -12.04 -18.39
N MET A 178 12.73 -12.90 -19.09
CA MET A 178 14.04 -12.64 -19.69
C MET A 178 15.22 -12.38 -18.73
N GLY A 179 15.77 -13.46 -18.27
CA GLY A 179 17.15 -13.56 -17.78
C GLY A 179 17.37 -15.00 -17.39
N ASN A 180 18.43 -15.62 -17.89
CA ASN A 180 18.81 -17.00 -17.66
C ASN A 180 18.51 -17.44 -16.22
N GLU A 181 17.91 -18.62 -16.10
CA GLU A 181 17.55 -19.31 -14.85
C GLU A 181 18.80 -19.74 -14.03
N GLU A 182 19.77 -18.89 -13.86
CA GLU A 182 20.94 -19.17 -13.05
C GLU A 182 21.02 -18.18 -11.90
N GLU A 183 20.70 -18.73 -10.70
CA GLU A 183 21.09 -18.25 -9.39
C GLU A 183 20.52 -16.88 -8.98
N GLU A 184 19.46 -16.87 -8.15
CA GLU A 184 19.40 -16.11 -6.92
C GLU A 184 18.01 -16.21 -6.31
N ASP A 185 17.95 -16.71 -5.07
CA ASP A 185 16.87 -16.60 -4.07
C ASP A 185 15.41 -16.51 -4.60
N GLU A 186 14.98 -17.48 -5.42
CA GLU A 186 13.57 -17.67 -5.81
C GLU A 186 12.63 -17.79 -4.59
N ASN A 187 13.20 -17.97 -3.40
CA ASN A 187 12.49 -18.22 -2.17
C ASN A 187 11.78 -16.98 -1.58
N PHE A 188 12.07 -15.78 -2.04
CA PHE A 188 11.55 -14.53 -1.44
C PHE A 188 10.95 -13.57 -2.46
N CYS A 189 10.24 -14.11 -3.45
CA CYS A 189 9.39 -13.31 -4.34
C CYS A 189 8.05 -12.98 -3.64
N ARG A 190 7.63 -11.73 -3.72
CA ARG A 190 6.41 -11.22 -3.05
C ARG A 190 5.15 -11.31 -3.92
N GLY A 191 5.07 -12.32 -4.76
CA GLY A 191 3.94 -12.54 -5.66
C GLY A 191 3.95 -13.91 -6.29
N THR A 192 3.07 -14.13 -7.25
CA THR A 192 2.96 -15.38 -7.99
C THR A 192 2.63 -15.12 -9.46
N LYS A 193 3.09 -16.02 -10.33
CA LYS A 193 2.69 -16.05 -11.75
C LYS A 193 1.25 -16.54 -11.96
N LYS A 194 0.67 -17.15 -10.93
CA LYS A 194 -0.66 -17.74 -11.00
C LYS A 194 -1.72 -16.74 -10.59
N GLY A 195 -2.55 -16.32 -11.52
CA GLY A 195 -3.75 -15.54 -11.22
C GLY A 195 -4.73 -16.35 -10.37
N PHE A 196 -5.43 -15.67 -9.45
CA PHE A 196 -6.58 -16.25 -8.78
C PHE A 196 -7.78 -16.16 -9.69
N SER A 197 -8.29 -17.30 -10.15
CA SER A 197 -9.41 -17.36 -11.10
C SER A 197 -10.39 -18.47 -10.77
N PRO A 198 -11.67 -18.14 -10.51
CA PRO A 198 -12.75 -19.14 -10.45
C PRO A 198 -13.00 -19.85 -11.77
N ASN A 199 -12.65 -19.21 -12.88
CA ASN A 199 -12.90 -19.69 -14.24
C ASN A 199 -11.69 -20.36 -14.89
N ALA A 200 -10.61 -20.59 -14.10
CA ALA A 200 -9.34 -21.18 -14.58
C ALA A 200 -8.71 -20.38 -15.75
N LYS A 201 -8.84 -19.06 -15.72
CA LYS A 201 -8.25 -18.14 -16.70
C LYS A 201 -6.74 -18.05 -16.45
N ASP A 202 -5.96 -18.07 -17.51
CA ASP A 202 -4.50 -17.88 -17.44
C ASP A 202 -4.17 -16.39 -17.39
N PHE A 203 -3.33 -16.00 -16.43
CA PHE A 203 -2.84 -14.64 -16.32
C PHE A 203 -1.71 -14.36 -17.32
N HIS A 204 -1.83 -13.27 -18.06
CA HIS A 204 -0.80 -12.75 -18.94
C HIS A 204 -0.59 -11.25 -18.64
N PRO A 205 0.54 -10.86 -18.02
CA PRO A 205 0.75 -9.48 -17.63
C PRO A 205 0.84 -8.55 -18.83
N ARG A 206 0.21 -7.39 -18.73
CA ARG A 206 0.33 -6.32 -19.72
C ARG A 206 1.65 -5.58 -19.52
N ILE A 207 2.46 -5.49 -20.57
CA ILE A 207 3.74 -4.76 -20.51
C ILE A 207 3.48 -3.26 -20.62
N ASN A 208 3.66 -2.54 -19.51
CA ASN A 208 3.62 -1.08 -19.47
C ASN A 208 4.92 -0.55 -18.87
N ALA A 209 5.74 0.11 -19.71
CA ALA A 209 7.04 0.64 -19.29
C ALA A 209 6.94 1.99 -18.55
N LYS A 210 5.74 2.57 -18.41
CA LYS A 210 5.52 3.84 -17.73
C LYS A 210 5.85 3.70 -16.24
N GLY A 211 6.58 4.65 -15.70
CA GLY A 211 7.04 4.63 -14.30
C GLY A 211 6.26 5.54 -13.38
N HIS A 212 5.31 6.33 -13.93
CA HIS A 212 4.43 7.13 -13.10
C HIS A 212 3.11 7.45 -13.80
N PHE A 213 2.06 7.63 -13.01
CA PHE A 213 0.72 7.93 -13.48
C PHE A 213 0.11 9.09 -12.70
N VAL A 214 -0.78 9.83 -13.37
CA VAL A 214 -1.47 10.96 -12.77
C VAL A 214 -2.87 10.53 -12.36
N ILE A 215 -3.15 10.69 -11.05
CA ILE A 215 -4.49 10.50 -10.52
C ILE A 215 -5.27 11.80 -10.69
N PRO A 216 -6.45 11.79 -11.32
CA PRO A 216 -7.24 13.00 -11.49
C PRO A 216 -7.58 13.67 -10.16
N LYS A 217 -7.43 14.99 -10.08
CA LYS A 217 -7.85 15.75 -8.90
C LYS A 217 -9.36 15.70 -8.73
N LYS A 218 -9.81 15.36 -7.53
CA LYS A 218 -11.22 15.43 -7.13
C LYS A 218 -11.43 16.63 -6.21
N GLN A 219 -12.44 17.46 -6.49
CA GLN A 219 -12.71 18.67 -5.70
C GLN A 219 -12.97 18.32 -4.23
N GLY A 220 -12.28 18.98 -3.32
CA GLY A 220 -12.41 18.77 -1.86
C GLY A 220 -11.66 17.59 -1.29
N PHE A 221 -11.04 16.74 -2.15
CA PHE A 221 -10.24 15.60 -1.71
C PHE A 221 -8.80 16.02 -1.40
N ALA A 222 -8.17 15.28 -0.50
CA ALA A 222 -6.73 15.37 -0.28
C ALA A 222 -5.94 14.89 -1.49
N ASP A 223 -4.73 15.41 -1.64
CA ASP A 223 -3.77 14.83 -2.56
C ASP A 223 -3.30 13.46 -2.06
N ILE A 224 -2.91 12.61 -3.00
CA ILE A 224 -2.45 11.25 -2.76
C ILE A 224 -1.17 10.96 -3.53
N ILE A 225 -0.31 10.14 -2.93
CA ILE A 225 0.77 9.42 -3.58
C ILE A 225 0.58 7.94 -3.28
N ILE A 226 0.64 7.09 -4.31
CA ILE A 226 0.70 5.63 -4.20
C ILE A 226 2.03 5.22 -4.79
N MET A 227 2.84 4.46 -4.06
CA MET A 227 4.11 3.90 -4.50
C MET A 227 4.03 2.39 -4.52
N GLU A 228 4.45 1.77 -5.61
CA GLU A 228 4.48 0.34 -5.82
C GLU A 228 5.90 -0.15 -6.09
N ALA A 229 6.24 -1.34 -5.58
CA ALA A 229 7.60 -1.85 -5.61
C ALA A 229 8.11 -2.20 -7.01
N CYS A 230 7.20 -2.53 -7.93
CA CYS A 230 7.54 -2.94 -9.28
C CYS A 230 6.39 -2.66 -10.24
N ARG A 231 6.67 -2.71 -11.53
CA ARG A 231 5.64 -2.65 -12.58
C ARG A 231 4.84 -3.95 -12.60
N SER A 232 3.61 -3.89 -13.10
CA SER A 232 2.68 -5.03 -13.17
C SER A 232 3.23 -6.29 -13.82
N TYR A 233 4.22 -6.19 -14.72
CA TYR A 233 4.88 -7.33 -15.38
C TYR A 233 6.22 -7.73 -14.75
N GLN A 234 6.68 -7.05 -13.69
CA GLN A 234 7.95 -7.33 -13.00
C GLN A 234 7.69 -8.09 -11.70
N SER A 235 8.68 -8.85 -11.26
CA SER A 235 8.67 -9.49 -9.95
C SER A 235 9.31 -8.60 -8.89
N ASN A 236 8.74 -8.60 -7.69
CA ASN A 236 9.29 -7.93 -6.52
C ASN A 236 10.04 -8.96 -5.66
N TYR A 237 11.38 -8.89 -5.70
CA TYR A 237 12.26 -9.75 -4.90
C TYR A 237 12.76 -9.02 -3.67
N GLU A 238 12.83 -9.74 -2.56
CA GLU A 238 13.40 -9.20 -1.32
C GLU A 238 14.91 -8.96 -1.46
N ILE A 239 15.42 -7.98 -0.74
CA ILE A 239 16.84 -7.67 -0.66
C ILE A 239 17.40 -8.07 0.69
N LYS A 240 18.58 -8.68 0.68
CA LYS A 240 19.32 -8.97 1.90
C LYS A 240 20.12 -7.75 2.35
N LYS A 241 19.94 -7.34 3.59
CA LYS A 241 20.72 -6.28 4.24
C LYS A 241 21.22 -6.81 5.58
N GLU A 242 22.54 -6.87 5.71
CA GLU A 242 23.19 -7.54 6.84
C GLU A 242 22.72 -8.99 6.95
N ASN A 243 22.03 -9.35 8.03
CA ASN A 243 21.51 -10.71 8.27
C ASN A 243 19.99 -10.81 8.13
N THR A 244 19.34 -9.84 7.49
CA THR A 244 17.88 -9.73 7.41
C THR A 244 17.45 -9.43 6.00
N TYR A 245 16.25 -9.91 5.62
CA TYR A 245 15.62 -9.62 4.34
C TYR A 245 14.53 -8.56 4.50
N TYR A 246 14.39 -7.74 3.48
CA TYR A 246 13.42 -6.65 3.39
C TYR A 246 12.85 -6.54 1.98
N GLY A 247 11.63 -6.06 1.87
CA GLY A 247 11.12 -5.54 0.62
C GLY A 247 11.87 -4.28 0.20
N PRO A 248 12.26 -4.18 -1.05
CA PRO A 248 13.10 -3.08 -1.49
C PRO A 248 12.42 -1.72 -1.38
N LEU A 249 11.13 -1.62 -1.71
CA LEU A 249 10.40 -0.36 -1.58
C LEU A 249 10.33 0.09 -0.11
N SER A 250 10.04 -0.83 0.79
CA SER A 250 10.01 -0.57 2.25
C SER A 250 11.36 -0.11 2.78
N TYR A 251 12.42 -0.82 2.40
CA TYR A 251 13.78 -0.51 2.83
C TYR A 251 14.23 0.88 2.36
N TYR A 252 14.08 1.17 1.06
CA TYR A 252 14.54 2.45 0.51
C TYR A 252 13.63 3.62 0.92
N THR A 253 12.31 3.40 1.08
CA THR A 253 11.41 4.38 1.69
C THR A 253 11.87 4.73 3.10
N ASN A 254 12.15 3.73 3.94
CA ASN A 254 12.66 3.97 5.28
C ASN A 254 14.00 4.72 5.26
N LYS A 255 14.94 4.33 4.38
CA LYS A 255 16.24 4.99 4.23
C LYS A 255 16.10 6.48 3.92
N VAL A 256 15.18 6.84 3.04
CA VAL A 256 14.90 8.25 2.70
C VAL A 256 14.26 8.97 3.88
N LEU A 257 13.25 8.36 4.51
CA LEU A 257 12.51 8.98 5.62
C LEU A 257 13.34 9.14 6.91
N LEU A 258 14.44 8.40 7.06
CA LEU A 258 15.40 8.60 8.17
C LEU A 258 16.13 9.93 8.07
N VAL A 259 16.39 10.44 6.86
CA VAL A 259 17.18 11.65 6.64
C VAL A 259 16.35 12.88 6.28
N GLN A 260 15.13 12.66 5.81
CA GLN A 260 14.19 13.75 5.51
C GLN A 260 12.76 13.40 5.94
N PRO A 261 12.03 14.33 6.57
CA PRO A 261 10.64 14.09 6.91
C PRO A 261 9.78 13.91 5.67
N MET A 262 8.77 13.04 5.76
CA MET A 262 7.73 12.94 4.76
C MET A 262 7.04 14.30 4.61
N ASN A 263 6.91 14.75 3.38
CA ASN A 263 6.24 16.00 3.02
C ASN A 263 5.31 15.78 1.81
N TRP A 264 4.54 16.79 1.45
CA TRP A 264 3.55 16.73 0.36
C TRP A 264 4.15 16.98 -1.03
N GLY A 265 5.45 16.86 -1.16
CA GLY A 265 6.15 16.99 -2.44
C GLY A 265 6.67 15.66 -2.96
N LEU A 266 6.98 15.60 -4.25
CA LEU A 266 7.48 14.40 -4.91
C LEU A 266 9.00 14.18 -4.75
N GLY A 267 9.72 15.11 -4.11
CA GLY A 267 11.18 15.03 -4.00
C GLY A 267 11.64 13.72 -3.35
N TRP A 268 11.12 13.42 -2.16
CA TRP A 268 11.49 12.21 -1.44
C TRP A 268 11.04 10.91 -2.14
N VAL A 269 9.91 10.94 -2.87
CA VAL A 269 9.44 9.80 -3.68
C VAL A 269 10.40 9.51 -4.82
N LYS A 270 10.88 10.56 -5.50
CA LYS A 270 11.90 10.45 -6.56
C LYS A 270 13.23 9.94 -6.01
N ASP A 271 13.60 10.33 -4.78
CA ASP A 271 14.80 9.82 -4.11
C ASP A 271 14.67 8.32 -3.82
N VAL A 272 13.49 7.83 -3.36
CA VAL A 272 13.23 6.38 -3.21
C VAL A 272 13.40 5.66 -4.54
N GLY A 273 12.75 6.16 -5.60
CA GLY A 273 12.85 5.58 -6.94
C GLY A 273 14.29 5.55 -7.46
N LYS A 274 15.06 6.61 -7.21
CA LYS A 274 16.48 6.67 -7.56
C LYS A 274 17.28 5.61 -6.80
N TYR A 275 17.10 5.48 -5.48
CA TYR A 275 17.79 4.43 -4.70
C TYR A 275 17.45 3.03 -5.22
N MET A 276 16.18 2.78 -5.57
CA MET A 276 15.79 1.49 -6.14
C MET A 276 16.47 1.26 -7.50
N ALA A 277 16.41 2.23 -8.40
CA ALA A 277 17.02 2.12 -9.73
C ALA A 277 18.55 1.96 -9.69
N ASP A 278 19.23 2.62 -8.75
CA ASP A 278 20.69 2.51 -8.58
C ASP A 278 21.14 1.14 -8.00
N ASN A 279 20.24 0.38 -7.38
CA ASN A 279 20.60 -0.84 -6.64
C ASN A 279 19.85 -2.11 -7.12
N LEU A 280 18.83 -1.98 -7.96
CA LEU A 280 18.02 -3.08 -8.46
C LEU A 280 18.01 -3.09 -9.98
N THR A 281 18.31 -4.23 -10.58
CA THR A 281 18.39 -4.38 -12.04
C THR A 281 17.12 -4.94 -12.66
N ARG A 282 16.27 -5.61 -11.88
CA ARG A 282 15.14 -6.40 -12.38
C ARG A 282 13.77 -5.80 -12.08
N GLN A 283 13.69 -4.77 -11.24
CA GLN A 283 12.44 -4.13 -10.88
C GLN A 283 12.59 -2.61 -10.80
N ASN A 284 11.51 -1.92 -11.07
CA ASN A 284 11.43 -0.46 -11.05
C ASN A 284 10.22 -0.03 -10.26
N MET A 285 10.42 0.85 -9.30
CA MET A 285 9.33 1.49 -8.59
C MET A 285 8.40 2.22 -9.58
N VAL A 286 7.11 2.11 -9.34
CA VAL A 286 6.07 2.92 -9.98
C VAL A 286 5.45 3.81 -8.93
N TYR A 287 4.95 4.98 -9.31
CA TYR A 287 4.12 5.78 -8.42
C TYR A 287 2.99 6.47 -9.17
N GLU A 288 1.90 6.66 -8.46
CA GLU A 288 0.74 7.40 -8.90
C GLU A 288 0.48 8.59 -7.99
N THR A 289 0.02 9.71 -8.53
CA THR A 289 -0.16 10.90 -7.71
C THR A 289 -1.18 11.88 -8.29
N SER A 290 -1.86 12.60 -7.41
CA SER A 290 -2.68 13.75 -7.75
C SER A 290 -1.97 15.10 -7.57
N LEU A 291 -0.68 15.10 -7.23
CA LEU A 291 0.10 16.32 -6.98
C LEU A 291 0.49 17.09 -8.25
N GLU A 292 0.28 16.53 -9.41
CA GLU A 292 0.61 17.15 -10.72
C GLU A 292 -0.61 17.83 -11.36
#